data_bf231f2c1b91b3311c2461ab51aa3f89
#
_entry.id   bf231f2c1b91b3311c2461ab51aa3f89
#
_cell.length_a   1.000
_cell.length_b   1.000
_cell.length_c   1.000
_cell.angle_alpha   90.00
_cell.angle_beta   90.00
_cell.angle_gamma   90.00
#
_symmetry.space_group_name_H-M   'P 1'
#
loop_
_entity.id
_entity.type
_entity.pdbx_description
1 polymer ?
#
loop_
_entity_poly.entity_id
_entity_poly.type
_entity_poly.pdbx_seq_one_letter_code
_entity_poly.pdbx_strand_id
1 'polypeptide(L)'
;MSFCLIILAGGNSHRFKSSIGKPYQKIAGKSLIEINTIKARKFREIKKIILVYNKKDSKRVKSLKLKNVKMIAGGVNRQQSTFNALRYLTSQKGTPKVLIHDVARPNFSTKLLNSILKNMKNARAVIPKIRVQDAIKQIIDSSKEEYIVGKKRDNLFLTQTPQAFNLREIYHLHKTNSSKYKDDDISLYMD
;
A
#
# COMPACT_ATOMS: atom_id res chain seq x y z
N MET A 1 11.21 -16.51 8.06
CA MET A 1 10.30 -16.09 6.96
C MET A 1 10.80 -14.76 6.42
N SER A 2 10.86 -14.57 5.10
CA SER A 2 11.36 -13.32 4.48
C SER A 2 10.27 -12.58 3.74
N PHE A 3 10.29 -11.24 3.86
CA PHE A 3 9.33 -10.34 3.22
C PHE A 3 10.06 -9.31 2.35
N CYS A 4 9.36 -8.84 1.32
CA CYS A 4 9.68 -7.59 0.65
C CYS A 4 8.62 -6.55 1.01
N LEU A 5 9.04 -5.35 1.41
CA LEU A 5 8.12 -4.21 1.56
C LEU A 5 8.07 -3.43 0.26
N ILE A 6 6.86 -3.26 -0.29
CA ILE A 6 6.56 -2.38 -1.41
C ILE A 6 5.95 -1.10 -0.83
N ILE A 7 6.63 0.03 -1.00
CA ILE A 7 6.14 1.35 -0.60
C ILE A 7 5.56 2.04 -1.83
N LEU A 8 4.25 2.30 -1.82
CA LEU A 8 3.55 2.95 -2.92
C LEU A 8 3.59 4.47 -2.73
N ALA A 9 4.40 5.14 -3.56
CA ALA A 9 4.60 6.59 -3.57
C ALA A 9 4.31 7.23 -4.95
N GLY A 10 3.68 6.47 -5.87
CA GLY A 10 3.42 6.89 -7.25
C GLY A 10 2.16 7.74 -7.46
N GLY A 11 1.34 7.97 -6.42
CA GLY A 11 0.08 8.71 -6.54
C GLY A 11 0.27 10.19 -6.87
N ASN A 12 -0.65 10.75 -7.67
CA ASN A 12 -0.60 12.16 -8.11
C ASN A 12 -0.94 13.18 -7.01
N SER A 13 -1.32 12.73 -5.80
CA SER A 13 -1.64 13.60 -4.64
C SER A 13 -2.67 14.71 -4.93
N HIS A 14 -3.61 14.52 -5.86
CA HIS A 14 -4.56 15.56 -6.32
C HIS A 14 -5.32 16.25 -5.17
N ARG A 15 -5.66 15.50 -4.11
CA ARG A 15 -6.35 16.03 -2.92
C ARG A 15 -5.44 16.85 -2.00
N PHE A 16 -4.14 16.81 -2.23
CA PHE A 16 -3.14 17.49 -1.43
C PHE A 16 -2.63 18.72 -2.17
N LYS A 17 -3.22 19.90 -1.86
CA LYS A 17 -2.92 21.19 -2.50
C LYS A 17 -1.53 21.70 -2.08
N SER A 18 -0.45 21.07 -2.56
CA SER A 18 0.93 21.51 -2.31
C SER A 18 1.79 21.31 -3.55
N SER A 19 2.72 22.24 -3.78
CA SER A 19 3.74 22.15 -4.84
C SER A 19 4.69 20.96 -4.68
N ILE A 20 4.79 20.43 -3.44
CA ILE A 20 5.57 19.25 -3.12
C ILE A 20 4.62 18.08 -2.93
N GLY A 21 4.71 17.05 -3.77
CA GLY A 21 3.87 15.85 -3.66
C GLY A 21 3.95 15.21 -2.26
N LYS A 22 2.83 14.64 -1.80
CA LYS A 22 2.70 14.04 -0.47
C LYS A 22 3.88 13.13 -0.05
N PRO A 23 4.45 12.25 -0.90
CA PRO A 23 5.56 11.38 -0.52
C PRO A 23 6.81 12.10 -0.04
N TYR A 24 6.99 13.35 -0.48
CA TYR A 24 8.18 14.17 -0.21
C TYR A 24 7.96 15.19 0.91
N GLN A 25 6.76 15.24 1.49
CA GLN A 25 6.49 16.07 2.68
C GLN A 25 7.37 15.61 3.84
N LYS A 26 7.93 16.58 4.56
CA LYS A 26 8.85 16.29 5.67
C LYS A 26 8.14 16.39 7.03
N ILE A 27 8.41 15.41 7.88
CA ILE A 27 8.07 15.41 9.30
C ILE A 27 9.39 15.26 10.05
N ALA A 28 9.70 16.18 10.94
CA ALA A 28 10.98 16.23 11.67
C ALA A 28 12.20 16.07 10.73
N GLY A 29 12.21 16.83 9.62
CA GLY A 29 13.31 16.86 8.66
C GLY A 29 13.39 15.68 7.67
N LYS A 30 12.57 14.62 7.82
CA LYS A 30 12.58 13.43 6.96
C LYS A 30 11.31 13.34 6.13
N SER A 31 11.45 13.01 4.83
CA SER A 31 10.30 12.75 3.96
C SER A 31 9.52 11.51 4.41
N LEU A 32 8.24 11.40 4.02
CA LEU A 32 7.43 10.21 4.29
C LEU A 32 8.07 8.93 3.73
N ILE A 33 8.76 9.03 2.59
CA ILE A 33 9.53 7.92 2.01
C ILE A 33 10.63 7.46 2.96
N GLU A 34 11.44 8.41 3.47
CA GLU A 34 12.53 8.10 4.40
C GLU A 34 12.02 7.51 5.72
N ILE A 35 10.96 8.09 6.28
CA ILE A 35 10.34 7.60 7.52
C ILE A 35 9.90 6.14 7.38
N ASN A 36 9.16 5.81 6.32
CA ASN A 36 8.70 4.44 6.05
C ASN A 36 9.89 3.48 5.86
N THR A 37 10.90 3.92 5.10
CA THR A 37 12.11 3.12 4.84
C THR A 37 12.90 2.84 6.13
N ILE A 38 13.10 3.85 6.97
CA ILE A 38 13.82 3.73 8.25
C ILE A 38 13.06 2.79 9.20
N LYS A 39 11.74 2.94 9.30
CA LYS A 39 10.91 2.03 10.12
C LYS A 39 11.01 0.58 9.64
N ALA A 40 10.89 0.35 8.33
CA ALA A 40 10.97 -0.98 7.75
C ALA A 40 12.29 -1.70 8.05
N ARG A 41 13.41 -0.98 8.03
CA ARG A 41 14.75 -1.53 8.29
C ARG A 41 14.97 -2.06 9.71
N LYS A 42 14.11 -1.68 10.66
CA LYS A 42 14.16 -2.22 12.02
C LYS A 42 13.71 -3.68 12.12
N PHE A 43 13.10 -4.22 11.05
CA PHE A 43 12.56 -5.58 11.03
C PHE A 43 13.46 -6.51 10.20
N ARG A 44 14.09 -7.49 10.87
CA ARG A 44 15.00 -8.46 10.22
C ARG A 44 14.32 -9.31 9.16
N GLU A 45 13.02 -9.51 9.26
CA GLU A 45 12.19 -10.24 8.31
C GLU A 45 12.03 -9.51 6.97
N ILE A 46 12.15 -8.18 6.95
CA ILE A 46 12.07 -7.38 5.72
C ILE A 46 13.44 -7.36 5.06
N LYS A 47 13.63 -8.23 4.06
CA LYS A 47 14.91 -8.41 3.37
C LYS A 47 15.11 -7.48 2.18
N LYS A 48 14.01 -7.00 1.59
CA LYS A 48 14.02 -6.11 0.42
C LYS A 48 13.01 -4.98 0.61
N ILE A 49 13.35 -3.80 0.12
CA ILE A 49 12.44 -2.67 0.06
C ILE A 49 12.36 -2.20 -1.40
N ILE A 50 11.14 -2.09 -1.91
CA ILE A 50 10.85 -1.51 -3.22
C ILE A 50 10.10 -0.21 -3.00
N LEU A 51 10.55 0.86 -3.60
CA LEU A 51 9.86 2.14 -3.68
C LEU A 51 9.25 2.29 -5.07
N VAL A 52 7.93 2.34 -5.14
CA VAL A 52 7.21 2.66 -6.38
C VAL A 52 6.93 4.15 -6.40
N TYR A 53 7.49 4.85 -7.37
CA TYR A 53 7.46 6.31 -7.45
C TYR A 53 6.77 6.81 -8.72
N ASN A 54 6.27 8.05 -8.73
CA ASN A 54 5.74 8.68 -9.93
C ASN A 54 6.88 9.02 -10.90
N LYS A 55 6.76 8.63 -12.17
CA LYS A 55 7.79 8.90 -13.21
C LYS A 55 8.21 10.37 -13.27
N LYS A 56 7.27 11.29 -13.03
CA LYS A 56 7.53 12.74 -13.00
C LYS A 56 8.52 13.14 -11.89
N ASP A 57 8.59 12.37 -10.80
CA ASP A 57 9.44 12.63 -9.64
C ASP A 57 10.79 11.92 -9.69
N SER A 58 11.19 11.38 -10.84
CA SER A 58 12.42 10.57 -10.99
C SER A 58 13.67 11.27 -10.46
N LYS A 59 13.87 12.56 -10.78
CA LYS A 59 15.00 13.34 -10.27
C LYS A 59 14.95 13.48 -8.75
N ARG A 60 13.78 13.79 -8.19
CA ARG A 60 13.56 14.01 -6.76
C ARG A 60 13.76 12.72 -5.94
N VAL A 61 13.24 11.58 -6.41
CA VAL A 61 13.40 10.31 -5.70
C VAL A 61 14.86 9.85 -5.68
N LYS A 62 15.61 10.08 -6.77
CA LYS A 62 17.05 9.78 -6.84
C LYS A 62 17.87 10.63 -5.86
N SER A 63 17.50 11.91 -5.65
CA SER A 63 18.20 12.79 -4.71
C SER A 63 18.06 12.37 -3.24
N LEU A 64 17.09 11.52 -2.89
CA LEU A 64 16.97 10.98 -1.52
C LEU A 64 18.08 9.99 -1.16
N LYS A 65 18.89 9.53 -2.14
CA LYS A 65 20.04 8.63 -1.93
C LYS A 65 19.73 7.44 -1.00
N LEU A 66 18.56 6.81 -1.19
CA LEU A 66 18.10 5.71 -0.35
C LEU A 66 18.98 4.48 -0.57
N LYS A 67 19.77 4.09 0.44
CA LYS A 67 20.61 2.89 0.39
C LYS A 67 19.72 1.64 0.37
N ASN A 68 20.10 0.61 -0.43
CA ASN A 68 19.43 -0.71 -0.46
C ASN A 68 17.90 -0.66 -0.68
N VAL A 69 17.42 0.29 -1.48
CA VAL A 69 16.04 0.41 -1.91
C VAL A 69 15.97 0.31 -3.43
N LYS A 70 15.23 -0.66 -3.93
CA LYS A 70 14.95 -0.76 -5.38
C LYS A 70 13.87 0.24 -5.75
N MET A 71 14.16 1.09 -6.71
CA MET A 71 13.21 2.08 -7.23
C MET A 71 12.55 1.54 -8.50
N ILE A 72 11.22 1.61 -8.57
CA ILE A 72 10.42 1.18 -9.73
C ILE A 72 9.44 2.30 -10.08
N ALA A 73 9.34 2.60 -11.37
CA ALA A 73 8.35 3.57 -11.83
C ALA A 73 6.94 2.99 -11.70
N GLY A 74 6.02 3.78 -11.13
CA GLY A 74 4.62 3.44 -11.00
C GLY A 74 3.90 3.39 -12.35
N GLY A 75 2.68 2.88 -12.32
CA GLY A 75 1.74 2.86 -13.43
C GLY A 75 0.75 4.04 -13.39
N VAL A 76 -0.30 3.95 -14.20
CA VAL A 76 -1.34 4.99 -14.32
C VAL A 76 -2.21 5.11 -13.06
N ASN A 77 -2.33 4.03 -12.29
CA ASN A 77 -3.09 3.97 -11.05
C ASN A 77 -2.35 3.17 -9.96
N ARG A 78 -2.98 3.05 -8.77
CA ARG A 78 -2.42 2.32 -7.63
C ARG A 78 -2.22 0.83 -7.95
N GLN A 79 -3.23 0.19 -8.54
CA GLN A 79 -3.22 -1.23 -8.87
C GLN A 79 -2.08 -1.57 -9.85
N GLN A 80 -1.93 -0.80 -10.92
CA GLN A 80 -0.84 -1.00 -11.89
C GLN A 80 0.53 -0.70 -11.27
N SER A 81 0.62 0.27 -10.38
CA SER A 81 1.85 0.56 -9.62
C SER A 81 2.26 -0.63 -8.75
N THR A 82 1.31 -1.25 -8.06
CA THR A 82 1.53 -2.49 -7.30
C THR A 82 1.95 -3.63 -8.21
N PHE A 83 1.24 -3.83 -9.32
CA PHE A 83 1.57 -4.88 -10.30
C PHE A 83 2.98 -4.77 -10.86
N ASN A 84 3.47 -3.56 -11.16
CA ASN A 84 4.84 -3.35 -11.63
C ASN A 84 5.88 -3.84 -10.61
N ALA A 85 5.66 -3.57 -9.33
CA ALA A 85 6.55 -4.04 -8.26
C ALA A 85 6.48 -5.56 -8.07
N LEU A 86 5.28 -6.14 -8.10
CA LEU A 86 5.07 -7.59 -7.99
C LEU A 86 5.72 -8.34 -9.15
N ARG A 87 5.56 -7.85 -10.38
CA ARG A 87 6.20 -8.42 -11.58
C ARG A 87 7.72 -8.43 -11.46
N TYR A 88 8.31 -7.34 -10.97
CA TYR A 88 9.74 -7.32 -10.70
C TYR A 88 10.14 -8.36 -9.65
N LEU A 89 9.36 -8.50 -8.57
CA LEU A 89 9.68 -9.45 -7.50
C LEU A 89 9.58 -10.91 -7.93
N THR A 90 8.64 -11.25 -8.80
CA THR A 90 8.50 -12.63 -9.30
C THR A 90 9.67 -13.09 -10.16
N SER A 91 10.41 -12.15 -10.76
CA SER A 91 11.67 -12.46 -11.45
C SER A 91 12.89 -12.61 -10.51
N GLN A 92 12.70 -12.34 -9.19
CA GLN A 92 13.78 -12.38 -8.20
C GLN A 92 13.62 -13.59 -7.28
N LYS A 93 14.73 -14.23 -6.91
CA LYS A 93 14.72 -15.34 -5.94
C LYS A 93 14.65 -14.83 -4.49
N GLY A 94 14.14 -15.68 -3.60
CA GLY A 94 14.32 -15.54 -2.15
C GLY A 94 13.31 -14.69 -1.38
N THR A 95 12.17 -14.27 -1.99
CA THR A 95 11.16 -13.49 -1.27
C THR A 95 9.75 -14.06 -1.51
N PRO A 96 9.28 -14.98 -0.65
CA PRO A 96 7.98 -15.62 -0.86
C PRO A 96 6.78 -14.76 -0.46
N LYS A 97 6.97 -13.70 0.34
CA LYS A 97 5.89 -12.87 0.90
C LYS A 97 6.17 -11.39 0.70
N VAL A 98 5.10 -10.62 0.53
CA VAL A 98 5.16 -9.16 0.34
C VAL A 98 4.32 -8.44 1.37
N LEU A 99 4.75 -7.22 1.70
CA LEU A 99 4.00 -6.20 2.40
C LEU A 99 3.75 -5.06 1.42
N ILE A 100 2.50 -4.68 1.20
CA ILE A 100 2.14 -3.54 0.35
C ILE A 100 1.70 -2.40 1.26
N HIS A 101 2.34 -1.24 1.12
CA HIS A 101 2.17 -0.13 2.06
C HIS A 101 2.08 1.22 1.35
N ASP A 102 1.08 2.01 1.73
CA ASP A 102 0.91 3.37 1.24
C ASP A 102 1.88 4.32 1.97
N VAL A 103 2.71 5.04 1.23
CA VAL A 103 3.68 6.01 1.78
C VAL A 103 3.04 7.07 2.68
N ALA A 104 1.77 7.41 2.42
CA ALA A 104 1.01 8.40 3.18
C ALA A 104 0.61 7.96 4.59
N ARG A 105 0.95 6.73 5.00
CA ARG A 105 0.64 6.15 6.31
C ARG A 105 1.91 5.87 7.13
N PRO A 106 2.74 6.87 7.47
CA PRO A 106 4.04 6.65 8.12
C PRO A 106 3.93 6.14 9.57
N ASN A 107 2.73 6.14 10.15
CA ASN A 107 2.53 5.91 11.58
C ASN A 107 2.12 4.47 11.95
N PHE A 108 2.51 3.46 11.15
CA PHE A 108 2.35 2.08 11.58
C PHE A 108 3.26 1.75 12.76
N SER A 109 2.73 1.07 13.77
CA SER A 109 3.49 0.71 14.98
C SER A 109 4.30 -0.58 14.78
N THR A 110 5.36 -0.73 15.59
CA THR A 110 6.11 -2.00 15.67
C THR A 110 5.21 -3.17 16.05
N LYS A 111 4.28 -2.96 16.99
CA LYS A 111 3.29 -3.96 17.44
C LYS A 111 2.42 -4.44 16.27
N LEU A 112 1.92 -3.49 15.46
CA LEU A 112 1.10 -3.82 14.28
C LEU A 112 1.89 -4.67 13.29
N LEU A 113 3.10 -4.25 12.93
CA LEU A 113 3.90 -4.95 11.93
C LEU A 113 4.30 -6.36 12.43
N ASN A 114 4.72 -6.50 13.69
CA ASN A 114 4.99 -7.82 14.29
C ASN A 114 3.75 -8.73 14.25
N SER A 115 2.56 -8.20 14.53
CA SER A 115 1.30 -8.95 14.43
C SER A 115 1.06 -9.45 13.00
N ILE A 116 1.23 -8.59 12.00
CA ILE A 116 1.07 -8.96 10.59
C ILE A 116 2.05 -10.06 10.20
N LEU A 117 3.35 -9.88 10.52
CA LEU A 117 4.40 -10.86 10.19
C LEU A 117 4.15 -12.22 10.86
N LYS A 118 3.70 -12.22 12.13
CA LYS A 118 3.36 -13.43 12.88
C LYS A 118 2.20 -14.17 12.23
N ASN A 119 1.09 -13.48 11.98
CA ASN A 119 -0.12 -14.10 11.43
C ASN A 119 0.05 -14.59 9.98
N MET A 120 0.96 -13.98 9.23
CA MET A 120 1.29 -14.42 7.86
C MET A 120 1.96 -15.80 7.77
N LYS A 121 2.30 -16.44 8.91
CA LYS A 121 2.83 -17.82 8.92
C LYS A 121 1.80 -18.81 8.36
N ASN A 122 0.54 -18.66 8.75
CA ASN A 122 -0.55 -19.61 8.46
C ASN A 122 -1.68 -19.01 7.60
N ALA A 123 -1.47 -17.79 7.05
CA ALA A 123 -2.48 -17.10 6.26
C ALA A 123 -1.98 -16.80 4.84
N ARG A 124 -2.91 -16.75 3.89
CA ARG A 124 -2.67 -16.33 2.50
C ARG A 124 -2.55 -14.82 2.39
N ALA A 125 -3.35 -14.10 3.19
CA ALA A 125 -3.33 -12.64 3.32
C ALA A 125 -3.59 -12.23 4.77
N VAL A 126 -2.97 -11.13 5.20
CA VAL A 126 -3.20 -10.50 6.52
C VAL A 126 -3.27 -9.00 6.34
N ILE A 127 -4.37 -8.40 6.78
CA ILE A 127 -4.61 -6.97 6.69
C ILE A 127 -4.98 -6.37 8.04
N PRO A 128 -4.57 -5.13 8.33
CA PRO A 128 -5.11 -4.40 9.47
C PRO A 128 -6.49 -3.84 9.13
N LYS A 129 -7.39 -3.89 10.11
CA LYS A 129 -8.73 -3.31 9.99
C LYS A 129 -9.04 -2.38 11.16
N ILE A 130 -9.82 -1.34 10.89
CA ILE A 130 -10.35 -0.42 11.88
C ILE A 130 -11.87 -0.50 11.83
N ARG A 131 -12.53 -0.63 12.98
CA ARG A 131 -13.98 -0.57 13.05
C ARG A 131 -14.48 0.82 12.67
N VAL A 132 -15.60 0.87 11.98
CA VAL A 132 -16.29 2.13 11.70
C VAL A 132 -16.98 2.61 12.95
N GLN A 133 -16.65 3.80 13.43
CA GLN A 133 -17.23 4.41 14.62
C GLN A 133 -18.40 5.34 14.27
N ASP A 134 -18.29 6.07 13.17
CA ASP A 134 -19.29 7.02 12.73
C ASP A 134 -20.48 6.38 12.01
N ALA A 135 -21.61 7.06 11.97
CA ALA A 135 -22.77 6.63 11.21
C ALA A 135 -22.47 6.67 9.71
N ILE A 136 -22.72 5.56 9.00
CA ILE A 136 -22.54 5.49 7.56
C ILE A 136 -23.85 5.79 6.85
N LYS A 137 -23.77 6.68 5.86
CA LYS A 137 -24.84 7.02 4.95
C LYS A 137 -24.41 6.69 3.53
N GLN A 138 -25.31 6.10 2.77
CA GLN A 138 -25.12 5.85 1.35
C GLN A 138 -26.06 6.73 0.54
N ILE A 139 -25.52 7.44 -0.43
CA ILE A 139 -26.32 8.13 -1.45
C ILE A 139 -26.68 7.09 -2.51
N ILE A 140 -27.98 6.90 -2.79
CA ILE A 140 -28.45 5.89 -3.75
C ILE A 140 -28.67 6.51 -5.12
N ASP A 141 -29.12 7.77 -5.21
CA ASP A 141 -29.30 8.46 -6.47
C ASP A 141 -28.83 9.91 -6.37
N SER A 142 -28.14 10.38 -7.42
CA SER A 142 -27.59 11.74 -7.51
C SER A 142 -28.20 12.57 -8.63
N SER A 143 -29.21 12.08 -9.34
CA SER A 143 -29.68 12.74 -10.57
C SER A 143 -30.70 13.85 -10.36
N LYS A 144 -31.52 13.83 -9.31
CA LYS A 144 -32.53 14.90 -9.01
C LYS A 144 -32.82 15.09 -7.52
N GLU A 145 -32.72 14.05 -6.70
CA GLU A 145 -32.89 14.10 -5.24
C GLU A 145 -31.93 13.12 -4.59
N GLU A 146 -31.22 13.55 -3.53
CA GLU A 146 -30.32 12.68 -2.78
C GLU A 146 -31.12 11.78 -1.81
N TYR A 147 -31.30 10.52 -2.15
CA TYR A 147 -31.81 9.54 -1.20
C TYR A 147 -30.66 9.04 -0.31
N ILE A 148 -30.74 9.35 0.98
CA ILE A 148 -29.71 8.97 1.95
C ILE A 148 -30.23 7.79 2.77
N VAL A 149 -29.53 6.64 2.68
CA VAL A 149 -29.85 5.44 3.45
C VAL A 149 -28.79 5.18 4.50
N GLY A 150 -29.22 4.90 5.72
CA GLY A 150 -28.34 4.46 6.79
C GLY A 150 -27.84 3.03 6.55
N LYS A 151 -26.55 2.78 6.76
CA LYS A 151 -25.97 1.42 6.73
C LYS A 151 -25.60 0.98 8.14
N LYS A 152 -25.96 -0.27 8.49
CA LYS A 152 -25.50 -0.88 9.73
C LYS A 152 -23.98 -1.03 9.70
N ARG A 153 -23.29 -0.44 10.68
CA ARG A 153 -21.83 -0.39 10.76
C ARG A 153 -21.17 -1.61 11.39
N ASP A 154 -21.95 -2.49 12.05
CA ASP A 154 -21.42 -3.59 12.85
C ASP A 154 -20.55 -4.56 12.05
N ASN A 155 -20.88 -4.76 10.77
CA ASN A 155 -20.14 -5.63 9.84
C ASN A 155 -19.23 -4.85 8.88
N LEU A 156 -19.05 -3.53 9.09
CA LEU A 156 -18.20 -2.70 8.25
C LEU A 156 -16.90 -2.37 8.95
N PHE A 157 -15.83 -2.32 8.16
CA PHE A 157 -14.50 -1.93 8.64
C PHE A 157 -13.73 -1.21 7.54
N LEU A 158 -12.79 -0.38 7.97
CA LEU A 158 -11.85 0.29 7.07
C LEU A 158 -10.58 -0.54 6.97
N THR A 159 -10.15 -0.86 5.76
CA THR A 159 -8.86 -1.51 5.52
C THR A 159 -7.71 -0.53 5.68
N GLN A 160 -6.61 -0.99 6.22
CA GLN A 160 -5.40 -0.20 6.40
C GLN A 160 -4.20 -0.88 5.75
N THR A 161 -3.05 -0.22 5.77
CA THR A 161 -1.76 -0.79 5.32
C THR A 161 -0.71 -0.68 6.43
N PRO A 162 0.29 -1.59 6.49
CA PRO A 162 0.70 -2.57 5.47
C PRO A 162 -0.23 -3.76 5.34
N GLN A 163 -0.49 -4.21 4.10
CA GLN A 163 -1.20 -5.45 3.80
C GLN A 163 -0.19 -6.52 3.39
N ALA A 164 -0.26 -7.71 3.98
CA ALA A 164 0.65 -8.80 3.72
C ALA A 164 0.02 -9.90 2.87
N PHE A 165 0.79 -10.44 1.92
CA PHE A 165 0.33 -11.45 0.97
C PHE A 165 1.41 -12.47 0.62
N ASN A 166 0.98 -13.65 0.14
CA ASN A 166 1.85 -14.53 -0.61
C ASN A 166 2.18 -13.89 -1.97
N LEU A 167 3.47 -13.80 -2.33
CA LEU A 167 3.90 -13.10 -3.54
C LEU A 167 3.30 -13.68 -4.82
N ARG A 168 3.37 -15.00 -5.00
CA ARG A 168 2.89 -15.63 -6.24
C ARG A 168 1.39 -15.48 -6.41
N GLU A 169 0.67 -15.58 -5.32
CA GLU A 169 -0.78 -15.51 -5.30
C GLU A 169 -1.28 -14.09 -5.61
N ILE A 170 -0.80 -13.08 -4.87
CA ILE A 170 -1.22 -11.69 -5.14
C ILE A 170 -0.78 -11.22 -6.54
N TYR A 171 0.37 -11.67 -7.02
CA TYR A 171 0.79 -11.40 -8.39
C TYR A 171 -0.17 -11.99 -9.42
N HIS A 172 -0.61 -13.25 -9.23
CA HIS A 172 -1.58 -13.90 -10.10
C HIS A 172 -2.91 -13.14 -10.11
N LEU A 173 -3.43 -12.79 -8.94
CA LEU A 173 -4.67 -12.02 -8.82
C LEU A 173 -4.60 -10.66 -9.53
N HIS A 174 -3.50 -9.93 -9.38
CA HIS A 174 -3.29 -8.69 -10.14
C HIS A 174 -3.22 -8.90 -11.64
N LYS A 175 -2.63 -10.01 -12.09
CA LYS A 175 -2.51 -10.33 -13.52
C LYS A 175 -3.87 -10.66 -14.13
N THR A 176 -4.68 -11.47 -13.45
CA THR A 176 -6.00 -11.94 -13.96
C THR A 176 -7.08 -10.86 -13.86
N ASN A 177 -6.99 -9.95 -12.86
CA ASN A 177 -7.97 -8.89 -12.64
C ASN A 177 -7.49 -7.51 -13.13
N SER A 178 -6.63 -7.46 -14.15
CA SER A 178 -6.05 -6.20 -14.64
C SER A 178 -7.07 -5.22 -15.24
N SER A 179 -8.20 -5.70 -15.72
CA SER A 179 -9.30 -4.90 -16.31
C SER A 179 -10.25 -4.30 -15.26
N LYS A 180 -10.27 -4.83 -14.02
CA LYS A 180 -11.16 -4.37 -12.95
C LYS A 180 -10.36 -3.56 -11.93
N TYR A 181 -10.66 -2.28 -11.81
CA TYR A 181 -10.03 -1.44 -10.77
C TYR A 181 -10.53 -1.83 -9.38
N LYS A 182 -9.60 -1.99 -8.45
CA LYS A 182 -9.86 -2.23 -7.02
C LYS A 182 -9.14 -1.17 -6.17
N ASP A 183 -9.79 -0.70 -5.13
CA ASP A 183 -9.26 0.35 -4.26
C ASP A 183 -8.05 -0.10 -3.43
N ASP A 184 -8.01 -1.38 -3.06
CA ASP A 184 -6.88 -1.97 -2.34
C ASP A 184 -6.59 -3.41 -2.82
N ASP A 185 -5.46 -3.96 -2.33
CA ASP A 185 -4.97 -5.25 -2.83
C ASP A 185 -5.76 -6.44 -2.26
N ILE A 186 -6.33 -6.30 -1.05
CA ILE A 186 -7.16 -7.38 -0.46
C ILE A 186 -8.46 -7.59 -1.22
N SER A 187 -9.00 -6.56 -1.85
CA SER A 187 -10.24 -6.67 -2.65
C SER A 187 -10.11 -7.64 -3.82
N LEU A 188 -8.89 -7.97 -4.26
CA LEU A 188 -8.63 -8.99 -5.27
C LEU A 188 -8.85 -10.43 -4.76
N TYR A 189 -8.94 -10.65 -3.45
CA TYR A 189 -9.24 -11.95 -2.85
C TYR A 189 -10.74 -12.16 -2.61
N MET A 190 -11.56 -11.13 -2.83
CA MET A 190 -12.99 -11.14 -2.50
C MET A 190 -13.91 -11.38 -3.71
N ASP A 191 -13.32 -11.53 -4.90
CA ASP A 191 -14.03 -11.81 -6.17
C ASP A 191 -14.19 -13.30 -6.44
#